data_e1fc97a9bd7b8f88ed67b994368c365c
#
_entry.id   e1fc97a9bd7b8f88ed67b994368c365c
#
_cell.length_a   1.000
_cell.length_b   1.000
_cell.length_c   1.000
_cell.angle_alpha   90.00
_cell.angle_beta   90.00
_cell.angle_gamma   90.00
#
_symmetry.space_group_name_H-M   'P 1'
#
loop_
_entity.id
_entity.type
_entity.pdbx_description
1 polymer ?
#
loop_
_entity_poly.entity_id
_entity_poly.type
_entity_poly.pdbx_seq_one_letter_code
_entity_poly.pdbx_strand_id
1 'polypeptide(L)' 'MLLRKDLEIIFNNSEIKADLAEIERLYHNRFNSEQDKTNYTQAFTRFRAKVENIKSGNMH' A
#
# COMPACT_ATOMS: atom_id res chain seq x y z
N MET A 1 -1.89 -11.52 -5.82
CA MET A 1 -2.95 -11.94 -4.89
C MET A 1 -2.45 -11.87 -3.47
N LEU A 2 -3.23 -11.26 -2.60
CA LEU A 2 -2.86 -11.15 -1.19
C LEU A 2 -3.28 -12.41 -0.44
N LEU A 3 -2.38 -12.92 0.38
CA LEU A 3 -2.69 -14.04 1.25
C LEU A 3 -3.47 -13.55 2.48
N ARG A 4 -4.16 -14.47 3.15
CA ARG A 4 -4.91 -14.13 4.35
C ARG A 4 -4.04 -13.44 5.41
N LYS A 5 -2.79 -13.89 5.56
CA LYS A 5 -1.87 -13.27 6.51
C LYS A 5 -1.57 -11.82 6.15
N ASP A 6 -1.47 -11.52 4.87
CA ASP A 6 -1.24 -10.16 4.40
C ASP A 6 -2.41 -9.26 4.78
N LEU A 7 -3.63 -9.75 4.61
CA LEU A 7 -4.82 -9.00 4.98
C LEU A 7 -4.88 -8.74 6.48
N GLU A 8 -4.51 -9.71 7.30
CA GLU A 8 -4.45 -9.54 8.74
C GLU A 8 -3.45 -8.46 9.13
N ILE A 9 -2.28 -8.46 8.52
CA ILE A 9 -1.27 -7.43 8.76
C ILE A 9 -1.81 -6.06 8.42
N ILE A 10 -2.46 -5.91 7.26
CA ILE A 10 -3.02 -4.65 6.81
C ILE A 10 -4.09 -4.16 7.78
N PHE A 11 -5.02 -5.03 8.18
CA PHE A 11 -6.13 -4.62 9.05
C PHE A 11 -5.70 -4.33 10.47
N ASN A 12 -4.58 -4.89 10.92
CA ASN A 12 -4.09 -4.67 12.29
C ASN A 12 -3.08 -3.53 12.40
N ASN A 13 -2.73 -2.89 11.28
CA ASN A 13 -1.75 -1.81 11.28
C ASN A 13 -2.40 -0.55 10.71
N SER A 14 -2.62 0.44 11.60
CA SER A 14 -3.31 1.66 11.21
C SER A 14 -2.55 2.47 10.17
N GLU A 15 -1.23 2.44 10.20
CA GLU A 15 -0.42 3.14 9.21
C GLU A 15 -0.61 2.53 7.81
N ILE A 16 -0.61 1.21 7.73
CA ILE A 16 -0.81 0.52 6.47
C ILE A 16 -2.23 0.72 5.96
N LYS A 17 -3.22 0.73 6.85
CA LYS A 17 -4.60 1.01 6.45
C LYS A 17 -4.73 2.41 5.86
N ALA A 18 -4.03 3.39 6.43
CA ALA A 18 -4.03 4.75 5.90
C ALA A 18 -3.38 4.80 4.51
N ASP A 19 -2.28 4.07 4.33
CA ASP A 19 -1.62 3.97 3.04
C ASP A 19 -2.54 3.33 2.00
N LEU A 20 -3.26 2.28 2.38
CA LEU A 20 -4.19 1.62 1.47
C LEU A 20 -5.33 2.55 1.05
N ALA A 21 -5.86 3.34 1.98
CA ALA A 21 -6.90 4.31 1.66
C ALA A 21 -6.40 5.35 0.65
N GLU A 22 -5.17 5.81 0.81
CA GLU A 22 -4.58 6.75 -0.15
C GLU A 22 -4.36 6.10 -1.51
N ILE A 23 -3.91 4.85 -1.54
CA ILE A 23 -3.73 4.12 -2.79
C ILE A 23 -5.06 3.99 -3.53
N GLU A 24 -6.14 3.69 -2.83
CA GLU A 24 -7.45 3.59 -3.46
C GLU A 24 -7.88 4.91 -4.09
N ARG A 25 -7.63 6.02 -3.40
CA ARG A 25 -7.93 7.34 -3.92
C ARG A 25 -7.10 7.64 -5.17
N LEU A 26 -5.80 7.35 -5.12
CA LEU A 26 -4.91 7.58 -6.25
C LEU A 26 -5.24 6.65 -7.42
N TYR A 27 -5.70 5.44 -7.13
CA TYR A 27 -6.09 4.48 -8.15
C TYR A 27 -7.17 5.04 -9.07
N HIS A 28 -8.17 5.70 -8.52
CA HIS A 28 -9.26 6.25 -9.31
C HIS A 28 -8.79 7.39 -10.22
N ASN A 29 -7.69 8.04 -9.89
CA ASN A 29 -7.17 9.19 -10.62
C ASN A 29 -5.93 8.88 -11.45
N ARG A 30 -5.47 7.62 -11.48
CA ARG A 30 -4.17 7.26 -12.06
C ARG A 30 -4.04 7.54 -13.56
N PHE A 31 -5.14 7.66 -14.27
CA PHE A 31 -5.13 7.92 -15.70
C PHE A 31 -5.41 9.38 -16.05
N ASN A 32 -5.58 10.26 -15.06
CA ASN A 32 -5.85 11.66 -15.31
C ASN A 32 -4.64 12.41 -15.84
N SER A 33 -3.44 12.01 -15.41
CA SER A 33 -2.20 12.62 -15.86
C SER A 33 -1.03 11.68 -15.58
N GLU A 34 0.13 11.97 -16.19
CA GLU A 34 1.36 11.23 -15.91
C GLU A 34 1.77 11.37 -14.44
N GLN A 35 1.57 12.55 -13.87
CA GLN A 35 1.87 12.78 -12.46
C GLN A 35 1.01 11.91 -11.55
N ASP A 36 -0.27 11.79 -11.86
CA ASP A 36 -1.18 10.96 -11.07
C ASP A 36 -0.78 9.49 -11.15
N LYS A 37 -0.39 9.02 -12.33
CA LYS A 37 0.10 7.66 -12.51
C LYS A 37 1.36 7.41 -11.69
N THR A 38 2.29 8.35 -11.71
CA THR A 38 3.53 8.26 -10.94
C THR A 38 3.24 8.24 -9.45
N ASN A 39 2.35 9.11 -8.98
CA ASN A 39 1.97 9.16 -7.57
C ASN A 39 1.39 7.83 -7.12
N TYR A 40 0.51 7.24 -7.91
CA TYR A 40 -0.07 5.94 -7.61
C TYR A 40 1.01 4.86 -7.51
N THR A 41 1.91 4.80 -8.49
CA THR A 41 2.97 3.79 -8.54
C THR A 41 3.89 3.91 -7.33
N GLN A 42 4.28 5.13 -6.96
CA GLN A 42 5.15 5.35 -5.80
C GLN A 42 4.47 4.95 -4.49
N ALA A 43 3.21 5.31 -4.33
CA ALA A 43 2.45 4.96 -3.13
C ALA A 43 2.30 3.45 -3.01
N PHE A 44 2.02 2.78 -4.11
CA PHE A 44 1.89 1.32 -4.13
C PHE A 44 3.20 0.64 -3.78
N THR A 45 4.32 1.13 -4.31
CA THR A 45 5.65 0.59 -4.03
C THR A 45 5.97 0.69 -2.54
N ARG A 46 5.71 1.84 -1.93
CA ARG A 46 5.93 2.03 -0.49
C ARG A 46 5.05 1.12 0.35
N PHE A 47 3.79 0.99 -0.04
CA PHE A 47 2.85 0.10 0.64
C PHE A 47 3.35 -1.33 0.65
N ARG A 48 3.76 -1.84 -0.51
CA ARG A 48 4.29 -3.19 -0.63
C ARG A 48 5.54 -3.41 0.22
N ALA A 49 6.44 -2.43 0.22
CA ALA A 49 7.65 -2.53 1.02
C ALA A 49 7.33 -2.63 2.51
N LYS A 50 6.37 -1.86 2.99
CA LYS A 50 5.96 -1.91 4.39
C LYS A 50 5.37 -3.27 4.75
N VAL A 51 4.50 -3.80 3.91
CA VAL A 51 3.91 -5.13 4.15
C VAL A 51 4.99 -6.20 4.16
N GLU A 52 5.91 -6.17 3.22
CA GLU A 52 6.99 -7.14 3.18
C GLU A 52 7.89 -7.07 4.42
N ASN A 53 8.18 -5.86 4.90
CA ASN A 53 8.98 -5.71 6.11
C ASN A 53 8.29 -6.32 7.33
N ILE A 54 7.00 -6.13 7.45
CA ILE A 54 6.24 -6.71 8.56
C ILE A 54 6.21 -8.23 8.45
N LYS A 55 5.99 -8.76 7.25
CA LYS A 55 5.96 -10.21 7.02
C LYS A 55 7.30 -10.86 7.35
N SER A 56 8.39 -10.20 7.04
CA SER A 56 9.72 -10.75 7.30
C SER A 56 10.17 -10.56 8.74
N GLY A 57 9.41 -9.83 9.55
CA GLY A 57 9.77 -9.58 10.95
C GLY A 57 10.84 -8.53 11.14
N ASN A 58 11.13 -7.72 10.12
CA ASN A 58 12.16 -6.69 10.20
C ASN A 58 11.68 -5.40 10.86
N MET A 59 10.39 -5.27 11.05
CA MET A 59 9.80 -4.11 11.72
C MET A 59 9.73 -4.39 13.21
N HIS A 60 10.48 -3.65 13.97
CA HIS A 60 10.50 -3.80 15.42
C HIS A 60 10.04 -2.53 16.11
#